data_0b40ff029e5c2c408eae902f65629f70
#
_entry.id   0b40ff029e5c2c408eae902f65629f70
#
_cell.length_a   1.000
_cell.length_b   1.000
_cell.length_c   1.000
_cell.angle_alpha   90.00
_cell.angle_beta   90.00
_cell.angle_gamma   90.00
#
_symmetry.space_group_name_H-M   'P 1'
#
loop_
_entity.id
_entity.type
_entity.pdbx_description
1 polymer ?
#
loop_
_entity_poly.entity_id
_entity_poly.type
_entity_poly.pdbx_seq_one_letter_code
_entity_poly.pdbx_strand_id
1 'polypeptide(L)'
;MRKARQGNTEYPPPMNRLVLYFLSLAAITGLAVGIVLLRIRVDPLPLAAVLGALALVLSAFAGLGYPGLTRQLRHWATASAWAAFGMPFLLLVPYFLFTLGTHTFSPVAAAKLAAYILVPTALLLPDRLRSAENLGWRDLTAMLALALPVGAHWLQGIWTWPEDLYFFRPLITVCVGGYGFLVLRNLEGVGYRIVFRRGDFVDGFLNFLAFGLLAIPLGVYLNFLHPHASHFSPGHFGFQLYGIYVTIALPEEFLFRGILQNFLVKTIRHPRGSLYGLLIASVVFGAAHLHHPPAPNWRYGILATLAGIFYGNAYRARQRLTASALTHTLVDTTWHFWF
;
A
#
# COMPACT_ATOMS: atom_id res chain seq x y z
N MET A 1 30.05 16.38 14.74
CA MET A 1 30.26 15.12 14.02
C MET A 1 29.85 13.94 14.90
N ARG A 2 28.62 13.43 14.78
CA ARG A 2 28.20 12.16 15.40
C ARG A 2 28.22 11.12 14.29
N LYS A 3 29.19 10.18 14.35
CA LYS A 3 29.20 8.97 13.52
C LYS A 3 27.87 8.24 13.75
N ALA A 4 27.05 8.14 12.71
CA ALA A 4 25.91 7.24 12.71
C ALA A 4 26.46 5.83 12.99
N ARG A 5 26.07 5.25 14.13
CA ARG A 5 26.25 3.83 14.38
C ARG A 5 25.46 3.08 13.30
N GLN A 6 26.18 2.57 12.31
CA GLN A 6 25.67 1.47 11.51
C GLN A 6 25.43 0.31 12.47
N GLY A 7 24.21 0.17 12.94
CA GLY A 7 23.81 -0.99 13.70
C GLY A 7 23.97 -2.21 12.81
N ASN A 8 24.88 -3.11 13.17
CA ASN A 8 24.94 -4.46 12.64
C ASN A 8 23.55 -5.09 12.83
N THR A 9 22.72 -5.02 11.82
CA THR A 9 21.49 -5.80 11.79
C THR A 9 21.89 -7.23 11.46
N GLU A 10 22.18 -8.03 12.50
CA GLU A 10 22.22 -9.48 12.37
C GLU A 10 20.84 -9.93 11.86
N TYR A 11 20.78 -10.14 10.58
CA TYR A 11 19.62 -10.74 9.97
C TYR A 11 19.64 -12.24 10.25
N PRO A 12 18.51 -12.87 10.62
CA PRO A 12 18.46 -14.33 10.79
C PRO A 12 18.94 -15.02 9.50
N PRO A 13 19.48 -16.24 9.60
CA PRO A 13 20.00 -16.97 8.44
C PRO A 13 18.95 -17.09 7.32
N PRO A 14 19.37 -17.16 6.07
CA PRO A 14 18.46 -17.04 4.91
C PRO A 14 17.25 -18.00 4.92
N MET A 15 17.42 -19.20 5.46
CA MET A 15 16.35 -20.22 5.54
C MET A 15 15.22 -19.80 6.50
N ASN A 16 15.54 -19.21 7.64
CA ASN A 16 14.52 -18.72 8.58
C ASN A 16 13.70 -17.56 8.02
N ARG A 17 14.23 -16.81 7.09
CA ARG A 17 13.51 -15.72 6.41
C ARG A 17 12.51 -16.25 5.38
N LEU A 18 12.88 -17.27 4.62
CA LEU A 18 11.97 -17.93 3.69
C LEU A 18 10.80 -18.57 4.43
N VAL A 19 11.09 -19.30 5.51
CA VAL A 19 10.05 -19.90 6.37
C VAL A 19 9.12 -18.83 6.92
N LEU A 20 9.66 -17.73 7.48
CA LEU A 20 8.86 -16.62 8.02
C LEU A 20 8.03 -15.95 6.93
N TYR A 21 8.59 -15.78 5.74
CA TYR A 21 7.86 -15.26 4.58
C TYR A 21 6.69 -16.16 4.20
N PHE A 22 6.90 -17.47 4.04
CA PHE A 22 5.83 -18.42 3.72
C PHE A 22 4.77 -18.52 4.81
N LEU A 23 5.17 -18.49 6.09
CA LEU A 23 4.23 -18.46 7.21
C LEU A 23 3.40 -17.16 7.22
N SER A 24 4.01 -16.02 6.96
CA SER A 24 3.29 -14.74 6.86
C SER A 24 2.31 -14.76 5.68
N LEU A 25 2.73 -15.27 4.53
CA LEU A 25 1.89 -15.41 3.35
C LEU A 25 0.71 -16.37 3.61
N ALA A 26 0.98 -17.54 4.21
CA ALA A 26 -0.04 -18.50 4.56
C ALA A 26 -1.04 -17.94 5.58
N ALA A 27 -0.56 -17.19 6.58
CA ALA A 27 -1.41 -16.53 7.57
C ALA A 27 -2.29 -15.46 6.93
N ILE A 28 -1.74 -14.58 6.07
CA ILE A 28 -2.48 -13.55 5.35
C ILE A 28 -3.54 -14.19 4.44
N THR A 29 -3.14 -15.19 3.64
CA THR A 29 -4.05 -15.88 2.72
C THR A 29 -5.12 -16.63 3.50
N GLY A 30 -4.74 -17.38 4.54
CA GLY A 30 -5.67 -18.13 5.39
C GLY A 30 -6.68 -17.24 6.11
N LEU A 31 -6.25 -16.07 6.58
CA LEU A 31 -7.13 -15.10 7.19
C LEU A 31 -8.10 -14.50 6.17
N ALA A 32 -7.60 -14.12 4.99
CA ALA A 32 -8.45 -13.61 3.89
C ALA A 32 -9.48 -14.67 3.45
N VAL A 33 -9.06 -15.91 3.28
CA VAL A 33 -9.94 -17.04 2.97
C VAL A 33 -10.98 -17.26 4.06
N GLY A 34 -10.56 -17.30 5.33
CA GLY A 34 -11.48 -17.48 6.47
C GLY A 34 -12.55 -16.42 6.52
N ILE A 35 -12.19 -15.16 6.27
CA ILE A 35 -13.10 -14.02 6.20
C ILE A 35 -14.14 -14.19 5.09
N VAL A 36 -13.70 -14.63 3.90
CA VAL A 36 -14.60 -14.86 2.76
C VAL A 36 -15.55 -16.04 3.05
N LEU A 37 -15.04 -17.16 3.52
CA LEU A 37 -15.83 -18.35 3.83
C LEU A 37 -16.90 -18.14 4.91
N LEU A 38 -16.61 -17.28 5.90
CA LEU A 38 -17.57 -16.98 6.97
C LEU A 38 -18.78 -16.15 6.51
N ARG A 39 -18.69 -15.49 5.35
CA ARG A 39 -19.73 -14.54 4.89
C ARG A 39 -20.53 -15.01 3.68
N ILE A 40 -20.07 -15.99 2.90
CA ILE A 40 -20.63 -16.25 1.57
C ILE A 40 -21.04 -17.74 1.44
N ARG A 41 -22.35 -17.99 1.30
CA ARG A 41 -22.87 -19.27 0.80
C ARG A 41 -22.87 -19.23 -0.73
N VAL A 42 -21.78 -19.66 -1.36
CA VAL A 42 -21.58 -19.60 -2.82
C VAL A 42 -21.12 -20.95 -3.35
N ASP A 43 -21.29 -21.14 -4.66
CA ASP A 43 -20.85 -22.34 -5.36
C ASP A 43 -19.34 -22.56 -5.18
N PRO A 44 -18.89 -23.81 -4.95
CA PRO A 44 -17.48 -24.12 -4.63
C PRO A 44 -16.50 -23.71 -5.73
N LEU A 45 -16.86 -23.86 -7.01
CA LEU A 45 -15.93 -23.59 -8.12
C LEU A 45 -15.63 -22.09 -8.29
N PRO A 46 -16.62 -21.18 -8.39
CA PRO A 46 -16.36 -19.74 -8.38
C PRO A 46 -15.59 -19.28 -7.14
N LEU A 47 -15.96 -19.79 -5.95
CA LEU A 47 -15.25 -19.48 -4.72
C LEU A 47 -13.77 -19.88 -4.80
N ALA A 48 -13.46 -21.08 -5.27
CA ALA A 48 -12.08 -21.54 -5.41
C ALA A 48 -11.28 -20.66 -6.38
N ALA A 49 -11.91 -20.18 -7.48
CA ALA A 49 -11.27 -19.28 -8.43
C ALA A 49 -10.97 -17.90 -7.82
N VAL A 50 -11.92 -17.33 -7.06
CA VAL A 50 -11.72 -16.06 -6.32
C VAL A 50 -10.58 -16.20 -5.32
N LEU A 51 -10.59 -17.27 -4.52
CA LEU A 51 -9.55 -17.51 -3.51
C LEU A 51 -8.18 -17.77 -4.14
N GLY A 52 -8.13 -18.50 -5.25
CA GLY A 52 -6.91 -18.72 -6.03
C GLY A 52 -6.35 -17.42 -6.59
N ALA A 53 -7.21 -16.58 -7.17
CA ALA A 53 -6.83 -15.26 -7.66
C ALA A 53 -6.31 -14.36 -6.53
N LEU A 54 -7.01 -14.34 -5.39
CA LEU A 54 -6.58 -13.59 -4.20
C LEU A 54 -5.24 -14.09 -3.68
N ALA A 55 -5.04 -15.40 -3.60
CA ALA A 55 -3.78 -15.99 -3.17
C ALA A 55 -2.61 -15.59 -4.07
N LEU A 56 -2.81 -15.55 -5.40
CA LEU A 56 -1.80 -15.10 -6.36
C LEU A 56 -1.47 -13.62 -6.18
N VAL A 57 -2.47 -12.75 -6.03
CA VAL A 57 -2.26 -11.32 -5.80
C VAL A 57 -1.56 -11.07 -4.47
N LEU A 58 -1.99 -11.73 -3.38
CA LEU A 58 -1.34 -11.64 -2.07
C LEU A 58 0.08 -12.19 -2.09
N SER A 59 0.36 -13.22 -2.91
CA SER A 59 1.71 -13.74 -3.11
C SER A 59 2.64 -12.71 -3.76
N ALA A 60 2.16 -12.01 -4.79
CA ALA A 60 2.90 -10.93 -5.42
C ALA A 60 3.07 -9.74 -4.45
N PHE A 61 1.99 -9.33 -3.79
CA PHE A 61 1.96 -8.26 -2.79
C PHE A 61 2.97 -8.52 -1.66
N ALA A 62 2.91 -9.67 -1.01
CA ALA A 62 3.85 -10.03 0.05
C ALA A 62 5.26 -10.28 -0.48
N GLY A 63 5.38 -10.88 -1.67
CA GLY A 63 6.66 -11.18 -2.32
C GLY A 63 7.52 -9.95 -2.57
N LEU A 64 6.91 -8.85 -2.99
CA LEU A 64 7.60 -7.56 -3.16
C LEU A 64 8.14 -6.99 -1.82
N GLY A 65 7.60 -7.40 -0.68
CA GLY A 65 8.15 -7.10 0.63
C GLY A 65 9.38 -7.94 1.02
N TYR A 66 9.73 -8.95 0.22
CA TYR A 66 10.88 -9.82 0.45
C TYR A 66 12.10 -9.41 -0.38
N PRO A 67 13.20 -8.94 0.24
CA PRO A 67 14.35 -8.40 -0.48
C PRO A 67 15.04 -9.40 -1.43
N GLY A 68 14.95 -10.70 -1.15
CA GLY A 68 15.50 -11.73 -2.02
C GLY A 68 14.81 -11.78 -3.37
N LEU A 69 13.46 -11.75 -3.36
CA LEU A 69 12.66 -11.75 -4.59
C LEU A 69 12.84 -10.44 -5.37
N THR A 70 12.77 -9.30 -4.73
CA THR A 70 12.96 -8.00 -5.43
C THR A 70 14.33 -7.89 -6.07
N ARG A 71 15.40 -8.38 -5.44
CA ARG A 71 16.74 -8.46 -6.06
C ARG A 71 16.77 -9.40 -7.27
N GLN A 72 16.11 -10.54 -7.18
CA GLN A 72 16.06 -11.50 -8.30
C GLN A 72 15.28 -10.92 -9.49
N LEU A 73 14.10 -10.33 -9.23
CA LEU A 73 13.31 -9.66 -10.27
C LEU A 73 14.10 -8.51 -10.91
N ARG A 74 14.82 -7.73 -10.10
CA ARG A 74 15.69 -6.67 -10.59
C ARG A 74 16.82 -7.22 -11.47
N HIS A 75 17.47 -8.31 -11.06
CA HIS A 75 18.50 -8.96 -11.88
C HIS A 75 17.98 -9.28 -13.28
N TRP A 76 16.80 -9.89 -13.38
CA TRP A 76 16.16 -10.19 -14.66
C TRP A 76 15.77 -8.92 -15.44
N ALA A 77 15.22 -7.93 -14.75
CA ALA A 77 14.81 -6.66 -15.37
C ALA A 77 16.00 -5.86 -15.91
N THR A 78 17.16 -5.92 -15.26
CA THR A 78 18.37 -5.25 -15.74
C THR A 78 19.03 -6.02 -16.89
N ALA A 79 18.96 -7.35 -16.88
CA ALA A 79 19.52 -8.21 -17.92
C ALA A 79 18.78 -8.06 -19.26
N SER A 80 17.45 -7.86 -19.25
CA SER A 80 16.65 -7.79 -20.48
C SER A 80 15.51 -6.77 -20.34
N ALA A 81 15.41 -5.84 -21.31
CA ALA A 81 14.29 -4.91 -21.42
C ALA A 81 12.96 -5.63 -21.69
N TRP A 82 12.99 -6.71 -22.47
CA TRP A 82 11.82 -7.54 -22.76
C TRP A 82 11.32 -8.26 -21.49
N ALA A 83 12.23 -8.83 -20.70
CA ALA A 83 11.88 -9.41 -19.40
C ALA A 83 11.31 -8.33 -18.47
N ALA A 84 11.95 -7.17 -18.40
CA ALA A 84 11.50 -6.05 -17.57
C ALA A 84 10.09 -5.56 -17.96
N PHE A 85 9.77 -5.53 -19.26
CA PHE A 85 8.45 -5.14 -19.73
C PHE A 85 7.42 -6.26 -19.59
N GLY A 86 7.82 -7.53 -19.79
CA GLY A 86 6.93 -8.68 -19.84
C GLY A 86 6.51 -9.23 -18.46
N MET A 87 7.41 -9.17 -17.46
CA MET A 87 7.13 -9.73 -16.11
C MET A 87 5.83 -9.22 -15.48
N PRO A 88 5.44 -7.93 -15.57
CA PRO A 88 4.20 -7.45 -14.98
C PRO A 88 2.92 -8.07 -15.57
N PHE A 89 2.98 -8.65 -16.78
CA PHE A 89 1.84 -9.38 -17.36
C PHE A 89 1.41 -10.57 -16.51
N LEU A 90 2.29 -11.09 -15.67
CA LEU A 90 1.93 -12.12 -14.69
C LEU A 90 0.82 -11.66 -13.73
N LEU A 91 0.65 -10.36 -13.52
CA LEU A 91 -0.44 -9.80 -12.73
C LEU A 91 -1.82 -9.88 -13.43
N LEU A 92 -1.88 -10.24 -14.72
CA LEU A 92 -3.13 -10.57 -15.40
C LEU A 92 -3.61 -12.02 -15.11
N VAL A 93 -2.70 -12.91 -14.72
CA VAL A 93 -3.05 -14.32 -14.42
C VAL A 93 -4.13 -14.44 -13.35
N PRO A 94 -4.07 -13.72 -12.21
CA PRO A 94 -5.15 -13.71 -11.22
C PRO A 94 -6.50 -13.29 -11.82
N TYR A 95 -6.53 -12.30 -12.72
CA TYR A 95 -7.77 -11.85 -13.36
C TYR A 95 -8.37 -12.94 -14.25
N PHE A 96 -7.56 -13.60 -15.08
CA PHE A 96 -8.04 -14.69 -15.92
C PHE A 96 -8.54 -15.87 -15.09
N LEU A 97 -7.80 -16.25 -14.03
CA LEU A 97 -8.25 -17.29 -13.12
C LEU A 97 -9.61 -16.96 -12.48
N PHE A 98 -9.74 -15.73 -11.98
CA PHE A 98 -10.98 -15.22 -11.40
C PHE A 98 -12.14 -15.31 -12.38
N THR A 99 -11.98 -14.74 -13.57
CA THR A 99 -13.07 -14.61 -14.55
C THR A 99 -13.45 -15.93 -15.21
N LEU A 100 -12.51 -16.85 -15.37
CA LEU A 100 -12.80 -18.21 -15.88
C LEU A 100 -13.68 -18.99 -14.89
N GLY A 101 -13.36 -18.92 -13.58
CA GLY A 101 -14.14 -19.64 -12.59
C GLY A 101 -15.49 -19.01 -12.23
N THR A 102 -15.58 -17.68 -12.37
CA THR A 102 -16.84 -16.93 -12.08
C THR A 102 -17.70 -16.66 -13.31
N HIS A 103 -17.21 -17.00 -14.52
CA HIS A 103 -17.87 -16.71 -15.80
C HIS A 103 -18.15 -15.22 -16.03
N THR A 104 -17.29 -14.32 -15.53
CA THR A 104 -17.47 -12.86 -15.60
C THR A 104 -16.45 -12.17 -16.51
N PHE A 105 -15.87 -12.89 -17.47
CA PHE A 105 -14.87 -12.33 -18.35
C PHE A 105 -15.37 -11.14 -19.15
N SER A 106 -14.63 -10.01 -19.08
CA SER A 106 -14.89 -8.80 -19.85
C SER A 106 -13.62 -8.36 -20.57
N PRO A 107 -13.62 -8.27 -21.91
CA PRO A 107 -12.48 -7.75 -22.67
C PRO A 107 -12.11 -6.31 -22.26
N VAL A 108 -13.10 -5.49 -21.94
CA VAL A 108 -12.91 -4.11 -21.48
C VAL A 108 -12.21 -4.08 -20.12
N ALA A 109 -12.63 -4.91 -19.17
CA ALA A 109 -11.99 -5.02 -17.87
C ALA A 109 -10.55 -5.55 -18.00
N ALA A 110 -10.32 -6.55 -18.84
CA ALA A 110 -8.98 -7.06 -19.15
C ALA A 110 -8.08 -5.97 -19.74
N ALA A 111 -8.58 -5.19 -20.70
CA ALA A 111 -7.84 -4.09 -21.30
C ALA A 111 -7.53 -2.97 -20.30
N LYS A 112 -8.49 -2.60 -19.44
CA LYS A 112 -8.28 -1.64 -18.34
C LYS A 112 -7.17 -2.12 -17.41
N LEU A 113 -7.24 -3.36 -16.95
CA LEU A 113 -6.24 -3.92 -16.04
C LEU A 113 -4.86 -3.99 -16.72
N ALA A 114 -4.80 -4.43 -17.98
CA ALA A 114 -3.56 -4.45 -18.76
C ALA A 114 -2.96 -3.05 -18.90
N ALA A 115 -3.75 -2.04 -19.25
CA ALA A 115 -3.29 -0.66 -19.34
C ALA A 115 -2.79 -0.14 -18.00
N TYR A 116 -3.51 -0.43 -16.91
CA TYR A 116 -3.11 -0.04 -15.55
C TYR A 116 -1.77 -0.64 -15.12
N ILE A 117 -1.48 -1.88 -15.52
CA ILE A 117 -0.22 -2.56 -15.23
C ILE A 117 0.90 -2.00 -16.12
N LEU A 118 0.64 -1.83 -17.40
CA LEU A 118 1.67 -1.57 -18.41
C LEU A 118 2.07 -0.09 -18.48
N VAL A 119 1.15 0.85 -18.25
CA VAL A 119 1.46 2.28 -18.36
C VAL A 119 2.53 2.70 -17.36
N PRO A 120 2.42 2.44 -16.03
CA PRO A 120 3.50 2.75 -15.09
C PRO A 120 4.80 2.01 -15.42
N THR A 121 4.71 0.76 -15.87
CA THR A 121 5.87 -0.04 -16.28
C THR A 121 6.61 0.61 -17.44
N ALA A 122 5.90 0.99 -18.52
CA ALA A 122 6.48 1.63 -19.70
C ALA A 122 7.13 2.98 -19.36
N LEU A 123 6.50 3.76 -18.46
CA LEU A 123 7.04 5.05 -17.99
C LEU A 123 8.38 4.88 -17.27
N LEU A 124 8.52 3.85 -16.42
CA LEU A 124 9.71 3.62 -15.60
C LEU A 124 10.79 2.76 -16.27
N LEU A 125 10.43 2.02 -17.32
CA LEU A 125 11.35 1.12 -18.03
C LEU A 125 12.65 1.78 -18.55
N PRO A 126 12.61 3.00 -19.12
CA PRO A 126 13.84 3.66 -19.58
C PRO A 126 14.84 3.96 -18.46
N ASP A 127 14.36 4.13 -17.24
CA ASP A 127 15.20 4.45 -16.08
C ASP A 127 15.64 3.22 -15.27
N ARG A 128 15.36 1.99 -15.75
CA ARG A 128 15.64 0.74 -15.02
C ARG A 128 17.13 0.51 -14.68
N LEU A 129 18.03 1.13 -15.46
CA LEU A 129 19.47 1.04 -15.25
C LEU A 129 20.06 2.23 -14.48
N ARG A 130 19.22 3.22 -14.13
CA ARG A 130 19.64 4.44 -13.45
C ARG A 130 19.36 4.34 -11.94
N SER A 131 20.18 5.04 -11.16
CA SER A 131 19.94 5.22 -9.74
C SER A 131 18.71 6.11 -9.48
N ALA A 132 17.90 5.75 -8.49
CA ALA A 132 16.72 6.54 -8.05
C ALA A 132 17.13 7.59 -7.00
N GLU A 133 18.03 8.51 -7.35
CA GLU A 133 18.54 9.53 -6.42
C GLU A 133 17.62 10.74 -6.29
N ASN A 134 16.93 11.10 -7.38
CA ASN A 134 16.05 12.26 -7.43
C ASN A 134 14.71 11.92 -8.08
N LEU A 135 13.67 12.64 -7.68
CA LEU A 135 12.36 12.57 -8.32
C LEU A 135 12.43 13.14 -9.75
N GLY A 136 12.15 12.30 -10.73
CA GLY A 136 12.03 12.68 -12.12
C GLY A 136 10.58 12.81 -12.59
N TRP A 137 10.38 13.41 -13.76
CA TRP A 137 9.03 13.54 -14.34
C TRP A 137 8.36 12.19 -14.61
N ARG A 138 9.15 11.16 -15.00
CA ARG A 138 8.63 9.79 -15.20
C ARG A 138 8.18 9.14 -13.90
N ASP A 139 8.90 9.39 -12.82
CA ASP A 139 8.49 8.91 -11.49
C ASP A 139 7.15 9.54 -11.08
N LEU A 140 7.02 10.86 -11.28
CA LEU A 140 5.78 11.59 -10.97
C LEU A 140 4.61 11.13 -11.84
N THR A 141 4.81 10.99 -13.15
CA THR A 141 3.74 10.51 -14.04
C THR A 141 3.35 9.06 -13.76
N ALA A 142 4.31 8.20 -13.40
CA ALA A 142 4.01 6.83 -12.97
C ALA A 142 3.22 6.80 -11.66
N MET A 143 3.53 7.67 -10.69
CA MET A 143 2.73 7.82 -9.46
C MET A 143 1.30 8.28 -9.77
N LEU A 144 1.13 9.26 -10.66
CA LEU A 144 -0.19 9.71 -11.10
C LEU A 144 -0.96 8.60 -11.84
N ALA A 145 -0.27 7.84 -12.69
CA ALA A 145 -0.86 6.69 -13.39
C ALA A 145 -1.30 5.55 -12.43
N LEU A 146 -0.70 5.46 -11.25
CA LEU A 146 -1.15 4.55 -10.18
C LEU A 146 -2.32 5.15 -9.38
N ALA A 147 -2.24 6.43 -9.00
CA ALA A 147 -3.18 7.04 -8.07
C ALA A 147 -4.51 7.46 -8.74
N LEU A 148 -4.44 8.13 -9.91
CA LEU A 148 -5.62 8.71 -10.55
C LEU A 148 -6.68 7.67 -10.95
N PRO A 149 -6.34 6.49 -11.54
CA PRO A 149 -7.34 5.48 -11.87
C PRO A 149 -8.05 4.91 -10.63
N VAL A 150 -7.38 4.87 -9.49
CA VAL A 150 -7.97 4.44 -8.21
C VAL A 150 -8.92 5.52 -7.71
N GLY A 151 -8.47 6.76 -7.61
CA GLY A 151 -9.28 7.89 -7.15
C GLY A 151 -10.48 8.21 -8.05
N ALA A 152 -10.35 8.02 -9.37
CA ALA A 152 -11.43 8.19 -10.34
C ALA A 152 -12.34 6.95 -10.49
N HIS A 153 -12.22 5.95 -9.63
CA HIS A 153 -12.99 4.69 -9.71
C HIS A 153 -12.88 3.95 -11.06
N TRP A 154 -11.86 4.25 -11.88
CA TRP A 154 -11.69 3.66 -13.22
C TRP A 154 -11.48 2.14 -13.19
N LEU A 155 -10.93 1.60 -12.09
CA LEU A 155 -10.73 0.17 -11.85
C LEU A 155 -11.98 -0.52 -11.28
N GLN A 156 -13.09 0.19 -11.09
CA GLN A 156 -14.33 -0.39 -10.59
C GLN A 156 -14.89 -1.39 -11.61
N GLY A 157 -15.49 -2.48 -11.11
CA GLY A 157 -16.14 -3.50 -11.93
C GLY A 157 -15.19 -4.48 -12.62
N ILE A 158 -13.87 -4.45 -12.34
CA ILE A 158 -12.92 -5.45 -12.86
C ILE A 158 -13.08 -6.80 -12.14
N TRP A 159 -13.33 -6.77 -10.83
CA TRP A 159 -13.40 -7.94 -9.96
C TRP A 159 -14.81 -8.10 -9.38
N THR A 160 -15.79 -8.35 -10.24
CA THR A 160 -17.20 -8.37 -9.83
C THR A 160 -17.73 -9.80 -9.79
N TRP A 161 -17.79 -10.37 -8.58
CA TRP A 161 -18.47 -11.64 -8.29
C TRP A 161 -18.44 -11.97 -6.80
N PRO A 162 -19.58 -12.30 -6.13
CA PRO A 162 -20.94 -11.97 -6.56
C PRO A 162 -21.21 -10.46 -6.59
N GLU A 163 -20.37 -9.71 -5.87
CA GLU A 163 -20.33 -8.25 -5.80
C GLU A 163 -18.95 -7.73 -6.22
N ASP A 164 -18.78 -6.38 -6.26
CA ASP A 164 -17.49 -5.78 -6.56
C ASP A 164 -16.50 -6.00 -5.41
N LEU A 165 -15.50 -6.84 -5.64
CA LEU A 165 -14.44 -7.16 -4.69
C LEU A 165 -13.37 -6.07 -4.68
N TYR A 166 -13.74 -4.88 -4.17
CA TYR A 166 -12.95 -3.65 -4.20
C TYR A 166 -11.53 -3.79 -3.65
N PHE A 167 -11.28 -4.73 -2.74
CA PHE A 167 -9.96 -4.97 -2.11
C PHE A 167 -8.88 -5.46 -3.09
N PHE A 168 -9.24 -6.00 -4.26
CA PHE A 168 -8.25 -6.33 -5.29
C PHE A 168 -7.55 -5.09 -5.85
N ARG A 169 -8.22 -3.95 -5.93
CA ARG A 169 -7.70 -2.71 -6.53
C ARG A 169 -6.44 -2.21 -5.81
N PRO A 170 -6.47 -1.93 -4.48
CA PRO A 170 -5.29 -1.49 -3.76
C PRO A 170 -4.17 -2.53 -3.73
N LEU A 171 -4.50 -3.82 -3.67
CA LEU A 171 -3.50 -4.88 -3.73
C LEU A 171 -2.75 -4.89 -5.07
N ILE A 172 -3.47 -4.81 -6.18
CA ILE A 172 -2.87 -4.71 -7.53
C ILE A 172 -2.06 -3.41 -7.64
N THR A 173 -2.55 -2.29 -7.10
CA THR A 173 -1.83 -1.01 -7.10
C THR A 173 -0.46 -1.14 -6.44
N VAL A 174 -0.38 -1.79 -5.27
CA VAL A 174 0.91 -2.04 -4.60
C VAL A 174 1.77 -3.02 -5.41
N CYS A 175 1.19 -4.03 -6.04
CA CYS A 175 1.97 -4.95 -6.89
C CYS A 175 2.59 -4.21 -8.09
N VAL A 176 1.81 -3.41 -8.80
CA VAL A 176 2.29 -2.62 -9.95
C VAL A 176 3.30 -1.56 -9.53
N GLY A 177 2.96 -0.78 -8.48
CA GLY A 177 3.86 0.24 -7.93
C GLY A 177 5.13 -0.36 -7.34
N GLY A 178 5.01 -1.50 -6.64
CA GLY A 178 6.14 -2.25 -6.09
C GLY A 178 7.08 -2.76 -7.18
N TYR A 179 6.54 -3.33 -8.26
CA TYR A 179 7.35 -3.69 -9.40
C TYR A 179 8.04 -2.46 -10.01
N GLY A 180 7.29 -1.38 -10.24
CA GLY A 180 7.83 -0.15 -10.81
C GLY A 180 8.94 0.47 -9.96
N PHE A 181 8.68 0.70 -8.68
CA PHE A 181 9.60 1.48 -7.85
C PHE A 181 10.65 0.65 -7.11
N LEU A 182 10.33 -0.59 -6.69
CA LEU A 182 11.32 -1.44 -6.01
C LEU A 182 12.19 -2.22 -7.00
N VAL A 183 11.62 -2.66 -8.15
CA VAL A 183 12.33 -3.49 -9.12
C VAL A 183 12.93 -2.64 -10.24
N LEU A 184 12.14 -1.89 -11.01
CA LEU A 184 12.65 -1.10 -12.13
C LEU A 184 13.49 0.08 -11.65
N ARG A 185 12.94 0.94 -10.80
CA ARG A 185 13.63 2.15 -10.32
C ARG A 185 14.66 1.88 -9.23
N ASN A 186 14.61 0.70 -8.59
CA ASN A 186 15.47 0.38 -7.45
C ASN A 186 15.47 1.50 -6.37
N LEU A 187 14.29 2.02 -6.07
CA LEU A 187 14.16 3.07 -5.09
C LEU A 187 14.47 2.52 -3.69
N GLU A 188 15.60 2.92 -3.16
CA GLU A 188 15.99 2.57 -1.79
C GLU A 188 15.21 3.39 -0.77
N GLY A 189 15.04 2.83 0.44
CA GLY A 189 14.38 3.53 1.54
C GLY A 189 12.85 3.45 1.53
N VAL A 190 12.21 2.78 0.56
CA VAL A 190 10.74 2.58 0.53
C VAL A 190 10.23 1.94 1.81
N GLY A 191 11.02 1.04 2.41
CA GLY A 191 10.66 0.42 3.69
C GLY A 191 9.52 -0.59 3.62
N TYR A 192 9.18 -1.06 2.41
CA TYR A 192 8.16 -2.08 2.22
C TYR A 192 8.64 -3.42 2.76
N ARG A 193 8.06 -3.85 3.88
CA ARG A 193 8.36 -5.11 4.57
C ARG A 193 7.07 -5.67 5.15
N ILE A 194 6.88 -6.99 5.08
CA ILE A 194 5.70 -7.66 5.65
C ILE A 194 5.91 -8.10 7.11
N VAL A 195 7.15 -8.17 7.56
CA VAL A 195 7.47 -8.60 8.93
C VAL A 195 7.55 -7.38 9.86
N PHE A 196 6.70 -7.37 10.87
CA PHE A 196 6.71 -6.36 11.92
C PHE A 196 7.92 -6.51 12.85
N ARG A 197 8.40 -5.39 13.36
CA ARG A 197 9.39 -5.32 14.44
C ARG A 197 8.77 -4.62 15.65
N ARG A 198 9.27 -4.91 16.84
CA ARG A 198 8.80 -4.25 18.07
C ARG A 198 8.79 -2.72 17.96
N GLY A 199 9.79 -2.15 17.29
CA GLY A 199 9.87 -0.70 17.05
C GLY A 199 8.73 -0.16 16.18
N ASP A 200 8.20 -0.95 15.24
CA ASP A 200 7.08 -0.52 14.40
C ASP A 200 5.81 -0.31 15.24
N PHE A 201 5.57 -1.19 16.22
CA PHE A 201 4.44 -1.04 17.16
C PHE A 201 4.61 0.18 18.08
N VAL A 202 5.82 0.41 18.59
CA VAL A 202 6.11 1.56 19.45
C VAL A 202 5.93 2.86 18.69
N ASP A 203 6.59 3.00 17.54
CA ASP A 203 6.53 4.23 16.73
C ASP A 203 5.10 4.44 16.18
N GLY A 204 4.44 3.37 15.74
CA GLY A 204 3.06 3.42 15.26
C GLY A 204 2.08 3.89 16.34
N PHE A 205 2.15 3.29 17.51
CA PHE A 205 1.23 3.62 18.62
C PHE A 205 1.49 5.01 19.21
N LEU A 206 2.75 5.43 19.36
CA LEU A 206 3.07 6.77 19.86
C LEU A 206 2.58 7.88 18.91
N ASN A 207 2.76 7.68 17.59
CA ASN A 207 2.24 8.62 16.59
C ASN A 207 0.71 8.63 16.54
N PHE A 208 0.05 7.48 16.71
CA PHE A 208 -1.41 7.39 16.84
C PHE A 208 -1.91 8.18 18.03
N LEU A 209 -1.33 8.01 19.22
CA LEU A 209 -1.72 8.76 20.42
C LEU A 209 -1.51 10.26 20.24
N ALA A 210 -0.33 10.66 19.75
CA ALA A 210 -0.02 12.07 19.54
C ALA A 210 -0.94 12.72 18.48
N PHE A 211 -1.29 11.99 17.42
CA PHE A 211 -2.30 12.42 16.45
C PHE A 211 -3.67 12.59 17.12
N GLY A 212 -4.14 11.57 17.84
CA GLY A 212 -5.46 11.58 18.48
C GLY A 212 -5.65 12.74 19.45
N LEU A 213 -4.61 13.09 20.23
CA LEU A 213 -4.64 14.24 21.14
C LEU A 213 -4.90 15.57 20.43
N LEU A 214 -4.48 15.72 19.18
CA LEU A 214 -4.70 16.94 18.40
C LEU A 214 -5.92 16.82 17.49
N ALA A 215 -6.06 15.67 16.82
CA ALA A 215 -7.08 15.49 15.79
C ALA A 215 -8.48 15.33 16.32
N ILE A 216 -8.68 14.69 17.49
CA ILE A 216 -10.02 14.51 18.07
C ILE A 216 -10.63 15.86 18.46
N PRO A 217 -9.99 16.72 19.28
CA PRO A 217 -10.53 18.05 19.59
C PRO A 217 -10.75 18.91 18.33
N LEU A 218 -9.79 18.89 17.40
CA LEU A 218 -9.90 19.64 16.16
C LEU A 218 -11.06 19.14 15.29
N GLY A 219 -11.22 17.83 15.15
CA GLY A 219 -12.27 17.22 14.33
C GLY A 219 -13.67 17.46 14.88
N VAL A 220 -13.83 17.45 16.21
CA VAL A 220 -15.08 17.82 16.88
C VAL A 220 -15.36 19.31 16.67
N TYR A 221 -14.37 20.18 16.90
CA TYR A 221 -14.49 21.63 16.67
C TYR A 221 -14.86 21.97 15.21
N LEU A 222 -14.28 21.28 14.25
CA LEU A 222 -14.61 21.43 12.84
C LEU A 222 -15.96 20.81 12.44
N ASN A 223 -16.68 20.19 13.38
CA ASN A 223 -17.92 19.45 13.10
C ASN A 223 -17.72 18.39 12.01
N PHE A 224 -16.61 17.67 12.08
CA PHE A 224 -16.26 16.55 11.22
C PHE A 224 -16.36 15.20 11.94
N LEU A 225 -15.93 15.15 13.20
CA LEU A 225 -16.05 13.98 14.06
C LEU A 225 -17.30 14.09 14.92
N HIS A 226 -18.13 13.06 14.90
CA HIS A 226 -19.38 12.96 15.67
C HIS A 226 -19.30 11.74 16.60
N PRO A 227 -18.80 11.90 17.85
CA PRO A 227 -18.66 10.78 18.76
C PRO A 227 -19.96 10.02 18.97
N HIS A 228 -19.90 8.71 18.82
CA HIS A 228 -21.04 7.82 19.06
C HIS A 228 -20.63 6.54 19.78
N ALA A 229 -21.57 5.94 20.51
CA ALA A 229 -21.35 4.62 21.10
C ALA A 229 -21.53 3.54 20.03
N SER A 230 -20.52 2.70 19.84
CA SER A 230 -20.61 1.53 18.96
C SER A 230 -20.75 0.23 19.77
N HIS A 231 -21.43 -0.75 19.19
CA HIS A 231 -21.39 -2.11 19.73
C HIS A 231 -20.04 -2.75 19.42
N PHE A 232 -19.15 -2.75 20.40
CA PHE A 232 -17.84 -3.34 20.27
C PHE A 232 -17.91 -4.87 20.19
N SER A 233 -17.41 -5.44 19.12
CA SER A 233 -17.18 -6.87 18.93
C SER A 233 -15.71 -7.11 18.63
N PRO A 234 -14.96 -7.89 19.44
CA PRO A 234 -13.54 -8.15 19.19
C PRO A 234 -13.27 -8.76 17.82
N GLY A 235 -14.13 -9.64 17.35
CA GLY A 235 -14.01 -10.25 16.01
C GLY A 235 -14.19 -9.23 14.89
N HIS A 236 -15.21 -8.37 14.98
CA HIS A 236 -15.44 -7.29 14.02
C HIS A 236 -14.30 -6.26 14.05
N PHE A 237 -13.84 -5.88 15.24
CA PHE A 237 -12.70 -4.98 15.39
C PHE A 237 -11.42 -5.53 14.73
N GLY A 238 -11.07 -6.80 15.02
CA GLY A 238 -9.91 -7.45 14.40
C GLY A 238 -10.02 -7.57 12.89
N PHE A 239 -11.24 -7.84 12.37
CA PHE A 239 -11.50 -7.88 10.94
C PHE A 239 -11.30 -6.51 10.28
N GLN A 240 -11.87 -5.45 10.85
CA GLN A 240 -11.70 -4.09 10.32
C GLN A 240 -10.25 -3.62 10.39
N LEU A 241 -9.58 -3.84 11.52
CA LEU A 241 -8.17 -3.50 11.69
C LEU A 241 -7.29 -4.18 10.63
N TYR A 242 -7.51 -5.48 10.37
CA TYR A 242 -6.78 -6.20 9.32
C TYR A 242 -7.14 -5.68 7.92
N GLY A 243 -8.44 -5.52 7.63
CA GLY A 243 -8.92 -5.04 6.33
C GLY A 243 -8.37 -3.66 6.01
N ILE A 244 -8.48 -2.70 6.94
CA ILE A 244 -7.95 -1.34 6.80
C ILE A 244 -6.43 -1.39 6.60
N TYR A 245 -5.70 -2.21 7.39
CA TYR A 245 -4.25 -2.32 7.24
C TYR A 245 -3.83 -2.76 5.84
N VAL A 246 -4.46 -3.80 5.29
CA VAL A 246 -4.05 -4.42 4.03
C VAL A 246 -4.58 -3.67 2.81
N THR A 247 -5.81 -3.12 2.89
CA THR A 247 -6.50 -2.58 1.71
C THR A 247 -6.57 -1.05 1.66
N ILE A 248 -6.23 -0.36 2.74
CA ILE A 248 -6.24 1.10 2.80
C ILE A 248 -4.86 1.61 3.24
N ALA A 249 -4.49 1.35 4.49
CA ALA A 249 -3.33 1.99 5.10
C ALA A 249 -2.02 1.62 4.39
N LEU A 250 -1.71 0.33 4.22
CA LEU A 250 -0.44 -0.06 3.60
C LEU A 250 -0.31 0.40 2.13
N PRO A 251 -1.34 0.29 1.26
CA PRO A 251 -1.32 0.86 -0.09
C PRO A 251 -1.10 2.38 -0.13
N GLU A 252 -1.78 3.13 0.72
CA GLU A 252 -1.62 4.58 0.76
C GLU A 252 -0.25 4.98 1.32
N GLU A 253 0.19 4.35 2.40
CA GLU A 253 1.52 4.61 2.95
C GLU A 253 2.63 4.20 1.98
N PHE A 254 2.43 3.16 1.19
CA PHE A 254 3.35 2.77 0.12
C PHE A 254 3.52 3.92 -0.89
N LEU A 255 2.43 4.50 -1.38
CA LEU A 255 2.48 5.59 -2.35
C LEU A 255 3.00 6.90 -1.73
N PHE A 256 2.41 7.32 -0.60
CA PHE A 256 2.70 8.65 -0.03
C PHE A 256 4.00 8.70 0.78
N ARG A 257 4.38 7.65 1.50
CA ARG A 257 5.60 7.63 2.34
C ARG A 257 6.74 6.89 1.67
N GLY A 258 6.46 5.68 1.21
CA GLY A 258 7.47 4.84 0.56
C GLY A 258 8.01 5.46 -0.72
N ILE A 259 7.14 6.06 -1.54
CA ILE A 259 7.54 6.64 -2.83
C ILE A 259 7.66 8.16 -2.72
N LEU A 260 6.56 8.90 -2.55
CA LEU A 260 6.54 10.37 -2.64
C LEU A 260 7.45 11.04 -1.59
N GLN A 261 7.19 10.79 -0.30
CA GLN A 261 7.99 11.39 0.78
C GLN A 261 9.47 11.00 0.65
N ASN A 262 9.76 9.74 0.35
CA ASN A 262 11.12 9.24 0.19
C ASN A 262 11.85 9.94 -0.97
N PHE A 263 11.23 10.09 -2.13
CA PHE A 263 11.79 10.84 -3.24
C PHE A 263 11.98 12.33 -2.92
N LEU A 264 11.00 12.97 -2.27
CA LEU A 264 11.12 14.38 -1.87
C LEU A 264 12.31 14.59 -0.94
N VAL A 265 12.52 13.69 0.05
CA VAL A 265 13.67 13.75 0.94
C VAL A 265 14.99 13.61 0.19
N LYS A 266 15.06 12.77 -0.83
CA LYS A 266 16.25 12.59 -1.68
C LYS A 266 16.50 13.79 -2.61
N THR A 267 15.44 14.40 -3.10
CA THR A 267 15.48 15.50 -4.08
C THR A 267 15.79 16.85 -3.42
N ILE A 268 15.25 17.10 -2.22
CA ILE A 268 15.40 18.40 -1.52
C ILE A 268 16.78 18.47 -0.86
N ARG A 269 17.73 19.12 -1.53
CA ARG A 269 19.11 19.33 -1.05
C ARG A 269 19.17 20.47 -0.03
N HIS A 270 18.61 20.25 1.16
CA HIS A 270 18.58 21.22 2.25
C HIS A 270 18.81 20.51 3.59
N PRO A 271 19.46 21.14 4.61
CA PRO A 271 19.64 20.52 5.92
C PRO A 271 18.35 20.04 6.59
N ARG A 272 17.23 20.69 6.30
CA ARG A 272 15.87 20.32 6.73
C ARG A 272 15.07 19.57 5.66
N GLY A 273 15.72 19.00 4.63
CA GLY A 273 15.05 18.32 3.51
C GLY A 273 14.11 17.20 3.96
N SER A 274 14.50 16.46 5.01
CA SER A 274 13.63 15.43 5.61
C SER A 274 12.32 15.99 6.18
N LEU A 275 12.35 17.19 6.77
CA LEU A 275 11.15 17.85 7.26
C LEU A 275 10.29 18.40 6.12
N TYR A 276 10.92 19.02 5.14
CA TYR A 276 10.19 19.55 3.97
C TYR A 276 9.54 18.44 3.15
N GLY A 277 10.24 17.31 2.92
CA GLY A 277 9.67 16.14 2.26
C GLY A 277 8.46 15.58 3.01
N LEU A 278 8.54 15.49 4.33
CA LEU A 278 7.42 15.12 5.20
C LEU A 278 6.22 16.07 5.02
N LEU A 279 6.43 17.37 5.16
CA LEU A 279 5.35 18.37 5.11
C LEU A 279 4.68 18.42 3.72
N ILE A 280 5.47 18.42 2.65
CA ILE A 280 4.93 18.41 1.28
C ILE A 280 4.11 17.13 1.03
N ALA A 281 4.63 15.97 1.38
CA ALA A 281 3.90 14.71 1.22
C ALA A 281 2.61 14.69 2.06
N SER A 282 2.60 15.31 3.24
CA SER A 282 1.41 15.42 4.10
C SER A 282 0.35 16.34 3.50
N VAL A 283 0.75 17.46 2.91
CA VAL A 283 -0.17 18.37 2.20
C VAL A 283 -0.77 17.68 0.97
N VAL A 284 0.05 16.95 0.18
CA VAL A 284 -0.45 16.18 -0.96
C VAL A 284 -1.41 15.09 -0.52
N PHE A 285 -1.14 14.42 0.60
CA PHE A 285 -2.03 13.43 1.21
C PHE A 285 -3.38 14.06 1.60
N GLY A 286 -3.36 15.21 2.28
CA GLY A 286 -4.58 15.94 2.62
C GLY A 286 -5.36 16.41 1.39
N ALA A 287 -4.66 16.91 0.36
CA ALA A 287 -5.29 17.32 -0.90
C ALA A 287 -5.98 16.16 -1.63
N ALA A 288 -5.41 14.95 -1.56
CA ALA A 288 -6.03 13.75 -2.11
C ALA A 288 -7.36 13.38 -1.43
N HIS A 289 -7.64 13.89 -0.23
CA HIS A 289 -8.89 13.64 0.50
C HIS A 289 -9.99 14.68 0.25
N LEU A 290 -9.70 15.77 -0.49
CA LEU A 290 -10.67 16.81 -0.80
C LEU A 290 -11.84 16.32 -1.69
N HIS A 291 -11.64 15.25 -2.46
CA HIS A 291 -12.65 14.71 -3.37
C HIS A 291 -13.77 13.91 -2.67
N HIS A 292 -13.61 13.57 -1.39
CA HIS A 292 -14.64 12.86 -0.63
C HIS A 292 -15.88 13.76 -0.40
N PRO A 293 -17.11 13.20 -0.49
CA PRO A 293 -18.33 13.96 -0.26
C PRO A 293 -18.42 14.52 1.19
N PRO A 294 -18.98 15.74 1.35
CA PRO A 294 -19.33 16.72 0.32
C PRO A 294 -18.07 17.40 -0.23
N ALA A 295 -17.84 17.27 -1.55
CA ALA A 295 -16.63 17.80 -2.18
C ALA A 295 -16.76 19.32 -2.47
N PRO A 296 -15.70 20.15 -2.25
CA PRO A 296 -14.42 19.78 -1.66
C PRO A 296 -14.53 19.64 -0.13
N ASN A 297 -14.15 18.48 0.40
CA ASN A 297 -14.19 18.23 1.84
C ASN A 297 -12.93 18.81 2.53
N TRP A 298 -12.89 20.13 2.71
CA TRP A 298 -11.76 20.82 3.29
C TRP A 298 -11.47 20.41 4.74
N ARG A 299 -12.52 20.03 5.52
CA ARG A 299 -12.39 19.56 6.90
C ARG A 299 -11.58 18.23 6.93
N TYR A 300 -11.96 17.32 6.05
CA TYR A 300 -11.22 16.08 5.88
C TYR A 300 -9.79 16.35 5.38
N GLY A 301 -9.62 17.23 4.39
CA GLY A 301 -8.30 17.62 3.88
C GLY A 301 -7.36 18.16 4.96
N ILE A 302 -7.86 18.98 5.91
CA ILE A 302 -7.08 19.47 7.05
C ILE A 302 -6.69 18.32 7.98
N LEU A 303 -7.64 17.49 8.39
CA LEU A 303 -7.38 16.36 9.30
C LEU A 303 -6.48 15.32 8.67
N ALA A 304 -6.66 15.03 7.37
CA ALA A 304 -5.79 14.15 6.61
C ALA A 304 -4.38 14.72 6.45
N THR A 305 -4.22 16.04 6.26
CA THR A 305 -2.90 16.69 6.27
C THR A 305 -2.21 16.51 7.61
N LEU A 306 -2.94 16.72 8.72
CA LEU A 306 -2.42 16.48 10.06
C LEU A 306 -2.05 15.02 10.26
N ALA A 307 -2.92 14.07 9.87
CA ALA A 307 -2.65 12.64 9.89
C ALA A 307 -1.38 12.31 9.09
N GLY A 308 -1.25 12.92 7.93
CA GLY A 308 -0.08 12.81 7.06
C GLY A 308 1.24 13.12 7.75
N ILE A 309 1.27 14.10 8.64
CA ILE A 309 2.46 14.45 9.43
C ILE A 309 2.83 13.31 10.38
N PHE A 310 1.87 12.74 11.10
CA PHE A 310 2.13 11.67 12.06
C PHE A 310 2.47 10.34 11.37
N TYR A 311 1.78 9.99 10.29
CA TYR A 311 2.10 8.81 9.49
C TYR A 311 3.51 8.92 8.90
N GLY A 312 3.81 10.09 8.29
CA GLY A 312 5.14 10.34 7.73
C GLY A 312 6.24 10.41 8.78
N ASN A 313 5.94 10.85 10.01
CA ASN A 313 6.89 10.83 11.13
C ASN A 313 7.17 9.39 11.61
N ALA A 314 6.14 8.54 11.73
CA ALA A 314 6.30 7.13 12.05
C ALA A 314 7.17 6.40 11.01
N TYR A 315 6.95 6.67 9.71
CA TYR A 315 7.80 6.17 8.64
C TYR A 315 9.25 6.66 8.77
N ARG A 316 9.45 7.97 8.99
CA ARG A 316 10.76 8.60 9.05
C ARG A 316 11.63 8.05 10.17
N ALA A 317 11.04 7.66 11.29
CA ALA A 317 11.76 7.17 12.47
C ALA A 317 12.64 5.94 12.14
N ARG A 318 12.17 5.05 11.25
CA ARG A 318 12.87 3.80 10.91
C ARG A 318 12.92 3.49 9.41
N GLN A 319 12.38 4.34 8.56
CA GLN A 319 12.17 4.08 7.13
C GLN A 319 11.44 2.73 6.91
N ARG A 320 10.33 2.53 7.59
CA ARG A 320 9.52 1.31 7.52
C ARG A 320 8.06 1.66 7.38
N LEU A 321 7.42 1.16 6.33
CA LEU A 321 5.99 1.36 6.08
C LEU A 321 5.11 0.67 7.12
N THR A 322 5.57 -0.40 7.75
CA THR A 322 4.83 -1.09 8.81
C THR A 322 4.47 -0.17 9.97
N ALA A 323 5.37 0.74 10.39
CA ALA A 323 5.10 1.70 11.46
C ALA A 323 4.05 2.75 11.03
N SER A 324 4.22 3.32 9.83
CA SER A 324 3.29 4.30 9.26
C SER A 324 1.90 3.69 9.04
N ALA A 325 1.83 2.54 8.37
CA ALA A 325 0.58 1.85 8.11
C ALA A 325 -0.13 1.42 9.41
N LEU A 326 0.61 1.05 10.46
CA LEU A 326 0.02 0.77 11.77
C LEU A 326 -0.62 2.02 12.39
N THR A 327 0.08 3.18 12.35
CA THR A 327 -0.49 4.46 12.80
C THR A 327 -1.79 4.76 12.06
N HIS A 328 -1.77 4.69 10.73
CA HIS A 328 -2.91 4.93 9.86
C HIS A 328 -4.08 3.98 10.17
N THR A 329 -3.79 2.68 10.25
CA THR A 329 -4.81 1.67 10.60
C THR A 329 -5.49 1.95 11.93
N LEU A 330 -4.72 2.31 12.95
CA LEU A 330 -5.28 2.64 14.26
C LEU A 330 -6.18 3.88 14.21
N VAL A 331 -5.79 4.89 13.43
CA VAL A 331 -6.60 6.10 13.23
C VAL A 331 -7.91 5.77 12.55
N ASP A 332 -7.88 5.08 11.41
CA ASP A 332 -9.07 4.77 10.64
C ASP A 332 -10.00 3.78 11.36
N THR A 333 -9.41 2.79 12.06
CA THR A 333 -10.20 1.86 12.88
C THR A 333 -10.89 2.60 14.02
N THR A 334 -10.19 3.55 14.68
CA THR A 334 -10.76 4.38 15.74
C THR A 334 -11.89 5.25 15.19
N TRP A 335 -11.67 5.88 14.04
CA TRP A 335 -12.72 6.67 13.37
C TRP A 335 -13.94 5.82 13.06
N HIS A 336 -13.75 4.67 12.43
CA HIS A 336 -14.83 3.77 12.04
C HIS A 336 -15.71 3.30 13.22
N PHE A 337 -15.12 3.12 14.40
CA PHE A 337 -15.86 2.58 15.55
C PHE A 337 -16.47 3.66 16.47
N TRP A 338 -15.92 4.84 16.54
CA TRP A 338 -16.31 5.82 17.57
C TRP A 338 -16.67 7.20 17.04
N PHE A 339 -16.51 7.44 15.74
CA PHE A 339 -16.81 8.72 15.10
C PHE A 339 -17.50 8.53 13.74
#